data_1a3e3d46bbbee6cf23a514e3535f43e1
#
_entry.id   1a3e3d46bbbee6cf23a514e3535f43e1
#
_cell.length_a   1.000
_cell.length_b   1.000
_cell.length_c   1.000
_cell.angle_alpha   90.00
_cell.angle_beta   90.00
_cell.angle_gamma   90.00
#
_symmetry.space_group_name_H-M   'P 1'
#
loop_
_entity.id
_entity.type
_entity.pdbx_description
1 polymer ?
#
loop_
_entity_poly.entity_id
_entity_poly.type
_entity_poly.pdbx_seq_one_letter_code
_entity_poly.pdbx_strand_id
1 'polypeptide(L)' 'MDEAKMKALKAQIEVAIEEEQSDAEKYMKMAEEAGDEYACILRDIAHEELTHKKHLQAIHDDMTE' A
#
# COMPACT_ATOMS: atom_id res chain seq x y z
N MET A 1 8.40 21.17 9.67
CA MET A 1 7.45 20.40 10.53
C MET A 1 8.12 20.11 11.86
N ASP A 2 7.41 20.27 12.96
CA ASP A 2 8.01 19.98 14.25
C ASP A 2 8.14 18.47 14.48
N GLU A 3 8.93 18.11 15.48
CA GLU A 3 9.26 16.71 15.76
C GLU A 3 8.06 15.87 16.12
N ALA A 4 7.10 16.41 16.89
CA ALA A 4 5.90 15.69 17.28
C ALA A 4 5.01 15.38 16.07
N LYS A 5 4.85 16.37 15.19
CA LYS A 5 4.07 16.19 13.96
C LYS A 5 4.75 15.20 13.01
N MET A 6 6.08 15.21 12.95
CA MET A 6 6.85 14.30 12.14
C MET A 6 6.65 12.85 12.61
N LYS A 7 6.71 12.62 13.93
CA LYS A 7 6.47 11.30 14.52
C LYS A 7 5.05 10.80 14.23
N ALA A 8 4.07 11.69 14.37
CA ALA A 8 2.67 11.33 14.11
C ALA A 8 2.47 10.95 12.65
N LEU A 9 3.04 11.73 11.73
CA LEU A 9 2.93 11.45 10.30
C LEU A 9 3.62 10.12 9.95
N LYS A 10 4.80 9.88 10.51
CA LYS A 10 5.53 8.65 10.29
C LYS A 10 4.72 7.44 10.72
N ALA A 11 4.09 7.51 11.88
CA ALA A 11 3.24 6.44 12.39
C ALA A 11 2.04 6.19 11.47
N GLN A 12 1.41 7.25 10.96
CA GLN A 12 0.30 7.13 10.02
C GLN A 12 0.74 6.48 8.71
N ILE A 13 1.93 6.83 8.23
CA ILE A 13 2.49 6.26 7.00
C ILE A 13 2.77 4.77 7.19
N GLU A 14 3.28 4.37 8.35
CA GLU A 14 3.53 2.96 8.64
C GLU A 14 2.24 2.14 8.58
N VAL A 15 1.16 2.66 9.15
CA VAL A 15 -0.15 2.00 9.08
C VAL A 15 -0.65 1.94 7.63
N ALA A 16 -0.50 3.03 6.88
CA ALA A 16 -0.92 3.08 5.49
C ALA A 16 -0.16 2.06 4.63
N ILE A 17 1.13 1.87 4.87
CA ILE A 17 1.94 0.87 4.16
C ILE A 17 1.38 -0.54 4.41
N GLU A 18 1.05 -0.85 5.66
CA GLU A 18 0.48 -2.14 6.02
C GLU A 18 -0.89 -2.36 5.36
N GLU A 19 -1.71 -1.30 5.31
CA GLU A 19 -3.03 -1.37 4.67
C GLU A 19 -2.92 -1.62 3.17
N GLU A 20 -1.97 -0.94 2.49
CA GLU A 20 -1.75 -1.15 1.06
C GLU A 20 -1.31 -2.58 0.78
N GLN A 21 -0.42 -3.14 1.61
CA GLN A 21 0.02 -4.52 1.47
C GLN A 21 -1.14 -5.49 1.67
N SER A 22 -1.92 -5.28 2.71
CA SER A 22 -3.08 -6.13 3.02
C SER A 22 -4.12 -6.06 1.91
N ASP A 23 -4.39 -4.86 1.38
CA ASP A 23 -5.34 -4.68 0.28
C ASP A 23 -4.86 -5.35 -0.99
N ALA A 24 -3.56 -5.24 -1.31
CA ALA A 24 -3.00 -5.91 -2.48
C ALA A 24 -3.19 -7.43 -2.40
N GLU A 25 -2.93 -8.01 -1.24
CA GLU A 25 -3.12 -9.45 -1.01
C GLU A 25 -4.58 -9.86 -1.15
N LYS A 26 -5.48 -9.03 -0.65
CA LYS A 26 -6.92 -9.25 -0.77
C LYS A 26 -7.35 -9.29 -2.24
N TYR A 27 -6.93 -8.32 -3.04
CA TYR A 27 -7.30 -8.27 -4.45
C TYR A 27 -6.65 -9.39 -5.26
N MET A 28 -5.43 -9.81 -4.92
CA MET A 28 -4.79 -10.96 -5.57
C MET A 28 -5.57 -12.25 -5.29
N LYS A 29 -6.03 -12.41 -4.05
CA LYS A 29 -6.85 -13.57 -3.69
C LYS A 29 -8.17 -13.57 -4.44
N MET A 30 -8.82 -12.41 -4.51
CA MET A 30 -10.05 -12.26 -5.28
C MET A 30 -9.82 -12.60 -6.76
N ALA A 31 -8.67 -12.20 -7.32
CA ALA A 31 -8.32 -12.51 -8.70
C ALA A 31 -8.19 -14.02 -8.93
N GLU A 32 -7.63 -14.75 -7.97
CA GLU A 32 -7.52 -16.21 -8.06
C GLU A 32 -8.87 -16.89 -8.09
N GLU A 33 -9.87 -16.31 -7.42
CA GLU A 33 -11.22 -16.87 -7.31
C GLU A 33 -12.14 -16.41 -8.44
N ALA A 34 -11.78 -15.35 -9.14
CA ALA A 34 -12.59 -14.76 -10.20
C ALA A 34 -12.35 -15.46 -11.54
N GLY A 35 -13.33 -15.34 -12.45
CA GLY A 35 -13.12 -15.76 -13.83
C GLY A 35 -12.13 -14.82 -14.53
N ASP A 36 -11.57 -15.28 -15.65
CA ASP A 36 -10.53 -14.56 -16.40
C ASP A 36 -10.88 -13.11 -16.68
N GLU A 37 -12.15 -12.83 -16.95
CA GLU A 37 -12.61 -11.49 -17.25
C GLU A 37 -12.34 -10.49 -16.14
N TYR A 38 -12.59 -10.89 -14.90
CA TYR A 38 -12.42 -10.02 -13.75
C TYR A 38 -11.04 -10.14 -13.11
N ALA A 39 -10.38 -11.29 -13.28
CA ALA A 39 -9.07 -11.53 -12.68
C ALA A 39 -8.04 -10.47 -13.10
N CYS A 40 -8.04 -10.11 -14.38
CA CYS A 40 -7.11 -9.13 -14.92
C CYS A 40 -7.28 -7.76 -14.24
N ILE A 41 -8.54 -7.33 -14.10
CA ILE A 41 -8.86 -6.05 -13.47
C ILE A 41 -8.45 -6.06 -11.99
N LEU A 42 -8.73 -7.16 -11.30
CA LEU A 42 -8.39 -7.30 -9.88
C LEU A 42 -6.87 -7.30 -9.65
N ARG A 43 -6.11 -7.91 -10.55
CA ARG A 43 -4.64 -7.86 -10.50
C ARG A 43 -4.13 -6.45 -10.71
N ASP A 44 -4.75 -5.69 -11.61
CA ASP A 44 -4.37 -4.30 -11.84
C ASP A 44 -4.58 -3.46 -10.58
N ILE A 45 -5.71 -3.68 -9.88
CA ILE A 45 -5.98 -2.99 -8.62
C ILE A 45 -4.91 -3.36 -7.59
N ALA A 46 -4.56 -4.65 -7.49
CA ALA A 46 -3.52 -5.09 -6.57
C ALA A 46 -2.18 -4.43 -6.87
N HIS A 47 -1.81 -4.31 -8.15
CA HIS A 47 -0.57 -3.65 -8.55
C HIS A 47 -0.58 -2.16 -8.21
N GLU A 48 -1.73 -1.49 -8.31
CA GLU A 48 -1.87 -0.09 -7.92
C GLU A 48 -1.62 0.07 -6.42
N GLU A 49 -2.16 -0.84 -5.60
CA GLU A 49 -1.93 -0.82 -4.15
C GLU A 49 -0.44 -0.97 -3.82
N LEU A 50 0.27 -1.85 -4.54
CA LEU A 50 1.70 -2.04 -4.36
C LEU A 50 2.51 -0.83 -4.83
N THR A 51 2.05 -0.13 -5.85
CA THR A 51 2.67 1.11 -6.31
C THR A 51 2.51 2.21 -5.25
N HIS A 52 1.32 2.32 -4.66
CA HIS A 52 1.07 3.25 -3.55
C HIS A 52 1.97 2.92 -2.37
N LYS A 53 2.13 1.64 -2.06
CA LYS A 53 3.02 1.20 -0.99
C LYS A 53 4.45 1.66 -1.23
N LYS A 54 4.95 1.55 -2.47
CA LYS A 54 6.31 2.00 -2.82
C LYS A 54 6.48 3.50 -2.59
N HIS A 55 5.48 4.29 -2.94
CA HIS A 55 5.52 5.74 -2.74
C HIS A 55 5.54 6.07 -1.25
N LEU A 56 4.70 5.40 -0.47
CA LEU A 56 4.67 5.60 0.98
C LEU A 56 5.98 5.17 1.63
N GLN A 57 6.55 4.06 1.16
CA GLN A 57 7.83 3.56 1.66
C GLN A 57 8.96 4.55 1.38
N ALA A 58 8.93 5.18 0.21
CA ALA A 58 9.93 6.20 -0.15
C ALA A 58 9.87 7.40 0.81
N ILE A 59 8.66 7.85 1.14
CA ILE A 59 8.48 8.94 2.11
C ILE A 59 9.00 8.50 3.47
N HIS A 60 8.63 7.30 3.90
CA HIS A 60 9.04 6.74 5.19
C HIS A 60 10.56 6.66 5.30
N ASP A 61 11.21 6.18 4.26
CA ASP A 61 12.67 6.03 4.23
C ASP A 61 13.37 7.39 4.32
N ASP A 62 12.80 8.39 3.64
CA ASP A 62 13.33 9.76 3.68
C ASP A 62 13.21 10.35 5.09
N MET A 63 12.16 10.00 5.82
CA MET A 63 11.91 10.48 7.18
C MET A 63 12.77 9.80 8.23
N THR A 64 13.43 8.70 7.89
CA THR A 64 14.11 7.83 8.86
C THR A 64 15.60 8.13 8.99
N GLU A 65 16.08 9.15 8.39
CA GLU A 65 17.51 9.51 8.43
C GLU A 65 18.03 9.79 9.82
#